data_c77d0e5f43a554b54dbcf5450f9cac5b
#
_entry.id   c77d0e5f43a554b54dbcf5450f9cac5b
#
_cell.length_a   1.000
_cell.length_b   1.000
_cell.length_c   1.000
_cell.angle_alpha   90.00
_cell.angle_beta   90.00
_cell.angle_gamma   90.00
#
_symmetry.space_group_name_H-M   'P 1'
#
loop_
_entity.id
_entity.type
_entity.pdbx_description
1 polymer ?
#
loop_
_entity_poly.entity_id
_entity_poly.type
_entity_poly.pdbx_seq_one_letter_code
_entity_poly.pdbx_strand_id
1 'polypeptide(L)'
;MRLCDRPIHLLPRDTFSQPWPFRLRSWLATSAGHVTAGFSLGAWLLWATTGSATAFAESTRVQPPRIFHQTLAQAQTNPQTAEGQIALGLQYIQEGRLSEAIAAFQRATQLDPQEVAAHYNLGLALRQQGQLQQAANAFYQAIQVDPSFAVAYANLGAALLEGSNFQRAEEYLQRAIQLDPSLGLAHYNLGLVQQYRGQRDAAIASFQQAIALSPNAPEPSYHLGQIYLQQNLLDNAATAFQQAIAINPNYPEAQYSLGTILYQRNDMTGALEAFRQSAEANTNYPNAYYGAGLVFLQQAQYTDAQQVFFYARDLFRAQGNEAWATRSEQLRQQAIAGLSNN
;
A
#
# COMPACT_ATOMS: atom_id res chain seq x y z
N MET A 1 -27.93 10.66 -30.43
CA MET A 1 -28.84 10.62 -29.27
C MET A 1 -28.01 10.84 -28.04
N ARG A 2 -28.17 11.99 -27.41
CA ARG A 2 -27.42 12.42 -26.19
C ARG A 2 -28.04 11.76 -24.99
N LEU A 3 -27.24 11.18 -24.09
CA LEU A 3 -27.63 10.79 -22.72
C LEU A 3 -26.50 11.21 -21.78
N CYS A 4 -26.74 12.34 -21.24
CA CYS A 4 -26.91 12.72 -19.83
C CYS A 4 -25.65 12.65 -18.98
N ASP A 5 -24.95 13.79 -18.96
CA ASP A 5 -24.21 14.29 -17.80
C ASP A 5 -25.16 14.37 -16.59
N ARG A 6 -24.91 13.57 -15.56
CA ARG A 6 -25.40 13.85 -14.22
C ARG A 6 -24.20 14.12 -13.32
N PRO A 7 -24.15 15.28 -12.65
CA PRO A 7 -23.11 15.54 -11.68
C PRO A 7 -23.25 14.56 -10.52
N ILE A 8 -22.13 13.92 -10.16
CA ILE A 8 -22.00 13.16 -8.92
C ILE A 8 -22.19 14.16 -7.79
N HIS A 9 -23.33 14.10 -7.10
CA HIS A 9 -23.53 14.78 -5.83
C HIS A 9 -22.52 14.21 -4.84
N LEU A 10 -21.43 14.94 -4.64
CA LEU A 10 -20.55 14.77 -3.49
C LEU A 10 -21.42 14.93 -2.23
N LEU A 11 -21.55 13.85 -1.45
CA LEU A 11 -22.10 13.92 -0.11
C LEU A 11 -21.37 15.00 0.67
N PRO A 12 -22.04 15.79 1.52
CA PRO A 12 -21.40 16.85 2.29
C PRO A 12 -20.23 16.28 3.10
N ARG A 13 -19.07 16.89 3.01
CA ARG A 13 -17.84 16.52 3.74
C ARG A 13 -18.02 16.46 5.27
N ASP A 14 -19.12 16.99 5.77
CA ASP A 14 -19.38 17.13 7.21
C ASP A 14 -19.96 15.88 7.88
N THR A 15 -20.35 14.84 7.13
CA THR A 15 -20.88 13.59 7.71
C THR A 15 -19.80 12.62 8.18
N PHE A 16 -18.54 12.80 7.76
CA PHE A 16 -17.41 11.93 8.13
C PHE A 16 -16.56 12.48 9.28
N SER A 17 -16.80 13.70 9.75
CA SER A 17 -16.09 14.31 10.88
C SER A 17 -16.70 13.98 12.25
N GLN A 18 -17.72 13.15 12.31
CA GLN A 18 -18.28 12.74 13.60
C GLN A 18 -17.34 11.71 14.24
N PRO A 19 -16.81 12.02 15.44
CA PRO A 19 -16.06 11.03 16.20
C PRO A 19 -16.96 9.83 16.49
N TRP A 20 -16.37 8.65 16.61
CA TRP A 20 -17.02 7.41 17.03
C TRP A 20 -18.15 7.65 18.04
N PRO A 21 -19.33 7.01 17.94
CA PRO A 21 -20.43 7.23 18.87
C PRO A 21 -19.97 7.03 20.31
N PHE A 22 -20.52 7.78 21.24
CA PHE A 22 -20.06 7.97 22.62
C PHE A 22 -19.73 6.67 23.40
N ARG A 23 -20.33 5.53 23.06
CA ARG A 23 -20.01 4.20 23.66
C ARG A 23 -18.79 3.52 23.04
N LEU A 24 -18.49 3.76 21.79
CA LEU A 24 -17.24 3.29 21.16
C LEU A 24 -16.03 4.10 21.65
N ARG A 25 -16.24 5.32 22.17
CA ARG A 25 -15.18 6.08 22.86
C ARG A 25 -14.66 5.38 24.12
N SER A 26 -15.48 4.65 24.86
CA SER A 26 -15.02 3.84 26.00
C SER A 26 -14.22 2.62 25.53
N TRP A 27 -14.53 2.07 24.37
CA TRP A 27 -13.80 0.99 23.74
C TRP A 27 -12.42 1.46 23.23
N LEU A 28 -12.32 2.72 22.73
CA LEU A 28 -11.07 3.38 22.34
C LEU A 28 -10.26 3.91 23.55
N ALA A 29 -10.91 4.24 24.66
CA ALA A 29 -10.28 4.94 25.80
C ALA A 29 -9.53 4.02 26.78
N THR A 30 -9.64 2.70 26.70
CA THR A 30 -8.99 1.76 27.64
C THR A 30 -7.50 1.54 27.40
N SER A 31 -6.91 2.15 26.36
CA SER A 31 -5.47 2.07 26.06
C SER A 31 -4.71 3.40 26.10
N ALA A 32 -5.29 4.50 26.57
CA ALA A 32 -4.59 5.78 26.71
C ALA A 32 -3.77 5.85 28.01
N GLY A 33 -2.68 5.09 28.05
CA GLY A 33 -1.57 5.22 28.98
C GLY A 33 -0.37 5.82 28.24
N HIS A 34 -0.20 7.15 28.41
CA HIS A 34 1.01 7.96 28.21
C HIS A 34 1.92 7.69 26.99
N VAL A 35 1.76 8.49 25.94
CA VAL A 35 2.90 9.07 25.20
C VAL A 35 2.57 10.50 24.80
N THR A 36 3.16 11.47 25.49
CA THR A 36 3.26 12.85 25.05
C THR A 36 4.48 12.99 24.14
N ALA A 37 4.28 13.21 22.85
CA ALA A 37 5.29 13.81 21.97
C ALA A 37 4.58 14.55 20.84
N GLY A 38 4.80 15.86 20.80
CA GLY A 38 4.25 16.75 19.80
C GLY A 38 4.85 16.49 18.43
N PHE A 39 3.99 16.50 17.40
CA PHE A 39 4.38 16.68 16.02
C PHE A 39 3.45 17.65 15.31
N SER A 40 4.07 18.59 14.62
CA SER A 40 3.52 19.69 13.88
C SER A 40 2.63 19.24 12.71
N LEU A 41 1.50 19.94 12.55
CA LEU A 41 0.60 19.93 11.40
C LEU A 41 1.32 20.32 10.10
N GLY A 42 1.32 19.44 9.11
CA GLY A 42 1.74 19.75 7.75
C GLY A 42 1.82 18.49 6.89
N ALA A 43 0.88 18.36 5.93
CA ALA A 43 0.84 17.37 4.86
C ALA A 43 0.01 16.09 5.08
N TRP A 44 -1.32 16.24 5.12
CA TRP A 44 -2.28 15.15 4.90
C TRP A 44 -3.30 15.56 3.84
N LEU A 45 -3.02 15.30 2.58
CA LEU A 45 -4.04 15.17 1.52
C LEU A 45 -3.46 14.38 0.33
N LEU A 46 -4.19 13.35 -0.10
CA LEU A 46 -4.00 12.47 -1.26
C LEU A 46 -3.30 11.13 -0.98
N TRP A 47 -4.05 10.20 -0.35
CA TRP A 47 -3.79 8.76 -0.47
C TRP A 47 -5.12 8.00 -0.41
N ALA A 48 -5.71 7.78 -1.54
CA ALA A 48 -6.74 6.76 -1.70
C ALA A 48 -6.61 6.21 -3.12
N THR A 49 -6.29 4.94 -3.22
CA THR A 49 -6.42 4.01 -4.37
C THR A 49 -5.15 3.44 -5.00
N THR A 50 -4.08 3.08 -4.24
CA THR A 50 -3.11 2.04 -4.71
C THR A 50 -2.18 1.64 -3.56
N GLY A 51 -2.71 0.94 -2.55
CA GLY A 51 -2.09 0.91 -1.21
C GLY A 51 -0.98 -0.11 -0.98
N SER A 52 -0.33 -0.76 -1.93
CA SER A 52 0.66 -1.76 -1.56
C SER A 52 2.05 -1.64 -2.22
N ALA A 53 2.15 -1.11 -3.41
CA ALA A 53 3.46 -1.01 -4.08
C ALA A 53 4.25 0.25 -3.73
N THR A 54 3.58 1.30 -3.29
CA THR A 54 4.19 2.61 -3.00
C THR A 54 4.80 2.71 -1.60
N ALA A 55 4.26 2.00 -0.62
CA ALA A 55 4.81 1.99 0.75
C ALA A 55 6.19 1.32 0.81
N PHE A 56 6.41 0.25 0.01
CA PHE A 56 7.72 -0.39 -0.07
C PHE A 56 8.78 0.55 -0.69
N ALA A 57 8.40 1.38 -1.65
CA ALA A 57 9.30 2.38 -2.24
C ALA A 57 9.70 3.49 -1.27
N GLU A 58 8.88 3.80 -0.25
CA GLU A 58 9.22 4.77 0.80
C GLU A 58 10.06 4.15 1.93
N SER A 59 9.81 2.89 2.31
CA SER A 59 10.57 2.20 3.35
C SER A 59 11.96 1.75 2.88
N THR A 60 12.08 1.46 1.60
CA THR A 60 13.36 1.23 0.92
C THR A 60 13.88 2.53 0.27
N ARG A 61 13.93 3.65 0.99
CA ARG A 61 14.80 4.74 0.58
C ARG A 61 16.23 4.20 0.50
N VAL A 62 16.51 3.47 -0.59
CA VAL A 62 17.86 3.32 -1.08
C VAL A 62 18.33 4.75 -1.25
N GLN A 63 19.18 5.21 -0.32
CA GLN A 63 19.85 6.47 -0.53
C GLN A 63 20.44 6.37 -1.94
N PRO A 64 20.11 7.28 -2.85
CA PRO A 64 20.70 7.25 -4.17
C PRO A 64 22.21 7.18 -3.97
N PRO A 65 22.95 6.37 -4.75
CA PRO A 65 24.38 6.22 -4.58
C PRO A 65 25.00 7.61 -4.42
N ARG A 66 25.97 7.78 -3.53
CA ARG A 66 26.56 9.09 -3.14
C ARG A 66 26.94 9.98 -4.32
N ILE A 67 27.12 9.40 -5.50
CA ILE A 67 27.33 10.06 -6.79
C ILE A 67 26.18 11.04 -7.13
N PHE A 68 24.93 10.74 -6.75
CA PHE A 68 23.77 11.60 -7.03
C PHE A 68 23.69 12.85 -6.13
N HIS A 69 24.23 12.82 -4.91
CA HIS A 69 24.18 13.98 -4.00
C HIS A 69 25.21 15.06 -4.32
N GLN A 70 26.36 14.71 -4.90
CA GLN A 70 27.39 15.70 -5.27
C GLN A 70 27.02 16.44 -6.56
N THR A 71 26.36 15.80 -7.51
CA THR A 71 25.88 16.44 -8.75
C THR A 71 24.75 17.43 -8.52
N LEU A 72 23.86 17.17 -7.54
CA LEU A 72 22.72 18.05 -7.23
C LEU A 72 23.14 19.46 -6.76
N ALA A 73 24.22 19.58 -6.00
CA ALA A 73 24.67 20.87 -5.49
C ALA A 73 25.31 21.77 -6.59
N GLN A 74 25.80 21.19 -7.67
CA GLN A 74 26.43 21.92 -8.79
C GLN A 74 25.47 22.09 -9.99
N ALA A 75 24.48 21.22 -10.16
CA ALA A 75 23.53 21.24 -11.27
C ALA A 75 22.43 22.32 -11.14
N GLN A 76 22.32 23.00 -10.00
CA GLN A 76 21.31 24.04 -9.77
C GLN A 76 21.47 25.29 -10.65
N THR A 77 22.44 25.34 -11.54
CA THR A 77 22.82 26.57 -12.23
C THR A 77 22.49 26.63 -13.73
N ASN A 78 22.23 25.52 -14.41
CA ASN A 78 21.95 25.58 -15.84
C ASN A 78 20.81 24.66 -16.29
N PRO A 79 19.56 25.18 -16.43
CA PRO A 79 18.41 24.39 -16.89
C PRO A 79 18.51 23.97 -18.38
N GLN A 80 19.58 24.31 -19.08
CA GLN A 80 19.81 23.93 -20.48
C GLN A 80 20.61 22.61 -20.61
N THR A 81 21.05 22.00 -19.50
CA THR A 81 21.74 20.71 -19.50
C THR A 81 20.80 19.59 -19.02
N ALA A 82 21.15 18.34 -19.34
CA ALA A 82 20.37 17.17 -18.88
C ALA A 82 20.36 17.10 -17.34
N GLU A 83 21.51 17.30 -16.70
CA GLU A 83 21.64 17.31 -15.24
C GLU A 83 20.79 18.42 -14.60
N GLY A 84 20.76 19.62 -15.22
CA GLY A 84 19.94 20.73 -14.75
C GLY A 84 18.45 20.42 -14.83
N GLN A 85 18.02 19.74 -15.89
CA GLN A 85 16.63 19.28 -16.03
C GLN A 85 16.30 18.14 -15.04
N ILE A 86 17.23 17.23 -14.76
CA ILE A 86 17.07 16.21 -13.72
C ILE A 86 16.89 16.87 -12.35
N ALA A 87 17.75 17.83 -12.00
CA ALA A 87 17.64 18.57 -10.74
C ALA A 87 16.31 19.30 -10.61
N LEU A 88 15.84 19.94 -11.67
CA LEU A 88 14.53 20.60 -11.72
C LEU A 88 13.38 19.60 -11.57
N GLY A 89 13.46 18.45 -12.24
CA GLY A 89 12.48 17.37 -12.11
C GLY A 89 12.40 16.83 -10.68
N LEU A 90 13.52 16.61 -10.02
CA LEU A 90 13.58 16.18 -8.61
C LEU A 90 13.00 17.24 -7.66
N GLN A 91 13.24 18.52 -7.93
CA GLN A 91 12.60 19.61 -7.19
C GLN A 91 11.08 19.57 -7.35
N TYR A 92 10.57 19.40 -8.57
CA TYR A 92 9.11 19.28 -8.81
C TYR A 92 8.50 18.08 -8.10
N ILE A 93 9.20 16.94 -8.00
CA ILE A 93 8.77 15.79 -7.18
C ILE A 93 8.62 16.19 -5.71
N GLN A 94 9.58 16.93 -5.14
CA GLN A 94 9.53 17.40 -3.75
C GLN A 94 8.36 18.37 -3.52
N GLU A 95 8.01 19.16 -4.53
CA GLU A 95 6.88 20.10 -4.52
C GLU A 95 5.52 19.43 -4.81
N GLY A 96 5.49 18.11 -5.10
CA GLY A 96 4.28 17.37 -5.48
C GLY A 96 3.79 17.66 -6.91
N ARG A 97 4.59 18.29 -7.74
CA ARG A 97 4.29 18.74 -9.11
C ARG A 97 4.71 17.67 -10.13
N LEU A 98 4.02 16.52 -10.08
CA LEU A 98 4.42 15.33 -10.83
C LEU A 98 4.45 15.53 -12.36
N SER A 99 3.48 16.26 -12.91
CA SER A 99 3.42 16.50 -14.36
C SER A 99 4.60 17.34 -14.87
N GLU A 100 4.99 18.35 -14.10
CA GLU A 100 6.15 19.20 -14.41
C GLU A 100 7.47 18.43 -14.24
N ALA A 101 7.54 17.52 -13.26
CA ALA A 101 8.67 16.63 -13.09
C ALA A 101 8.86 15.72 -14.32
N ILE A 102 7.80 15.11 -14.82
CA ILE A 102 7.82 14.30 -16.04
C ILE A 102 8.32 15.12 -17.23
N ALA A 103 7.82 16.34 -17.42
CA ALA A 103 8.26 17.21 -18.51
C ALA A 103 9.76 17.57 -18.42
N ALA A 104 10.26 17.83 -17.20
CA ALA A 104 11.67 18.09 -16.96
C ALA A 104 12.54 16.85 -17.25
N PHE A 105 12.15 15.65 -16.78
CA PHE A 105 12.87 14.41 -17.08
C PHE A 105 12.83 14.07 -18.58
N GLN A 106 11.71 14.29 -19.27
CA GLN A 106 11.62 14.14 -20.72
C GLN A 106 12.58 15.09 -21.44
N ARG A 107 12.69 16.33 -20.95
CA ARG A 107 13.66 17.28 -21.51
C ARG A 107 15.10 16.82 -21.27
N ALA A 108 15.39 16.25 -20.10
CA ALA A 108 16.70 15.68 -19.80
C ALA A 108 17.07 14.55 -20.78
N THR A 109 16.16 13.62 -21.06
CA THR A 109 16.40 12.51 -22.02
C THR A 109 16.57 13.00 -23.46
N GLN A 110 16.03 14.17 -23.82
CA GLN A 110 16.24 14.80 -25.15
C GLN A 110 17.60 15.50 -25.24
N LEU A 111 18.05 16.12 -24.14
CA LEU A 111 19.32 16.82 -24.09
C LEU A 111 20.52 15.85 -24.05
N ASP A 112 20.38 14.77 -23.30
CA ASP A 112 21.34 13.68 -23.29
C ASP A 112 20.62 12.32 -23.27
N PRO A 113 20.50 11.65 -24.42
CA PRO A 113 19.91 10.31 -24.52
C PRO A 113 20.72 9.20 -23.83
N GLN A 114 21.98 9.47 -23.44
CA GLN A 114 22.85 8.52 -22.74
C GLN A 114 22.85 8.75 -21.22
N GLU A 115 22.07 9.71 -20.73
CA GLU A 115 21.96 9.97 -19.29
C GLU A 115 21.01 8.96 -18.63
N VAL A 116 21.57 7.95 -17.96
CA VAL A 116 20.84 6.86 -17.29
C VAL A 116 19.84 7.41 -16.27
N ALA A 117 20.27 8.41 -15.48
CA ALA A 117 19.45 8.99 -14.43
C ALA A 117 18.21 9.71 -14.99
N ALA A 118 18.28 10.30 -16.19
CA ALA A 118 17.15 10.92 -16.84
C ALA A 118 16.06 9.91 -17.18
N HIS A 119 16.42 8.80 -17.82
CA HIS A 119 15.51 7.72 -18.17
C HIS A 119 14.93 7.04 -16.93
N TYR A 120 15.76 6.78 -15.93
CA TYR A 120 15.34 6.12 -14.69
C TYR A 120 14.33 6.98 -13.91
N ASN A 121 14.63 8.28 -13.70
CA ASN A 121 13.72 9.18 -12.98
C ASN A 121 12.43 9.45 -13.76
N LEU A 122 12.50 9.51 -15.10
CA LEU A 122 11.31 9.56 -15.95
C LEU A 122 10.43 8.32 -15.72
N GLY A 123 11.02 7.13 -15.67
CA GLY A 123 10.32 5.88 -15.39
C GLY A 123 9.61 5.89 -14.04
N LEU A 124 10.29 6.37 -12.98
CA LEU A 124 9.70 6.49 -11.65
C LEU A 124 8.50 7.45 -11.63
N ALA A 125 8.65 8.62 -12.22
CA ALA A 125 7.60 9.64 -12.27
C ALA A 125 6.37 9.17 -13.09
N LEU A 126 6.60 8.52 -14.24
CA LEU A 126 5.53 7.95 -15.07
C LEU A 126 4.80 6.81 -14.34
N ARG A 127 5.52 5.93 -13.64
CA ARG A 127 4.92 4.86 -12.83
C ARG A 127 4.05 5.44 -11.72
N GLN A 128 4.51 6.48 -11.02
CA GLN A 128 3.75 7.18 -10.00
C GLN A 128 2.47 7.82 -10.57
N GLN A 129 2.49 8.26 -11.82
CA GLN A 129 1.32 8.80 -12.54
C GLN A 129 0.39 7.69 -13.08
N GLY A 130 0.74 6.41 -12.91
CA GLY A 130 -0.02 5.27 -13.45
C GLY A 130 0.20 5.00 -14.94
N GLN A 131 1.15 5.69 -15.58
CA GLN A 131 1.49 5.51 -17.01
C GLN A 131 2.46 4.32 -17.18
N LEU A 132 2.01 3.11 -16.80
CA LEU A 132 2.84 1.92 -16.63
C LEU A 132 3.62 1.53 -17.87
N GLN A 133 3.01 1.60 -19.08
CA GLN A 133 3.68 1.25 -20.32
C GLN A 133 4.81 2.25 -20.65
N GLN A 134 4.59 3.54 -20.42
CA GLN A 134 5.62 4.56 -20.66
C GLN A 134 6.73 4.44 -19.61
N ALA A 135 6.38 4.15 -18.35
CA ALA A 135 7.36 3.88 -17.29
C ALA A 135 8.26 2.68 -17.65
N ALA A 136 7.65 1.58 -18.10
CA ALA A 136 8.41 0.40 -18.56
C ALA A 136 9.36 0.74 -19.70
N ASN A 137 8.93 1.54 -20.67
CA ASN A 137 9.77 2.00 -21.77
C ASN A 137 10.95 2.85 -21.26
N ALA A 138 10.71 3.76 -20.32
CA ALA A 138 11.75 4.61 -19.75
C ALA A 138 12.79 3.79 -18.95
N PHE A 139 12.35 2.85 -18.11
CA PHE A 139 13.27 1.93 -17.43
C PHE A 139 14.03 1.05 -18.43
N TYR A 140 13.38 0.60 -19.52
CA TYR A 140 14.04 -0.14 -20.57
C TYR A 140 15.15 0.68 -21.25
N GLN A 141 14.92 1.98 -21.52
CA GLN A 141 15.98 2.85 -22.03
C GLN A 141 17.14 2.98 -21.03
N ALA A 142 16.86 3.12 -19.73
CA ALA A 142 17.91 3.19 -18.71
C ALA A 142 18.80 1.93 -18.73
N ILE A 143 18.25 0.72 -18.88
CA ILE A 143 19.03 -0.52 -18.97
C ILE A 143 19.71 -0.73 -20.32
N GLN A 144 19.25 -0.08 -21.40
CA GLN A 144 20.00 -0.07 -22.67
C GLN A 144 21.26 0.77 -22.58
N VAL A 145 21.21 1.88 -21.82
CA VAL A 145 22.38 2.74 -21.58
C VAL A 145 23.32 2.09 -20.56
N ASP A 146 22.80 1.58 -19.45
CA ASP A 146 23.57 0.84 -18.44
C ASP A 146 22.98 -0.56 -18.19
N PRO A 147 23.48 -1.60 -18.87
CA PRO A 147 23.03 -2.98 -18.69
C PRO A 147 23.38 -3.59 -17.32
N SER A 148 24.14 -2.90 -16.48
CA SER A 148 24.49 -3.34 -15.13
C SER A 148 23.60 -2.72 -14.05
N PHE A 149 22.66 -1.82 -14.40
CA PHE A 149 21.85 -1.08 -13.46
C PHE A 149 20.70 -1.95 -12.89
N ALA A 150 21.01 -2.79 -11.90
CA ALA A 150 20.08 -3.75 -11.27
C ALA A 150 18.78 -3.13 -10.81
N VAL A 151 18.81 -1.92 -10.24
CA VAL A 151 17.62 -1.22 -9.73
C VAL A 151 16.66 -0.85 -10.87
N ALA A 152 17.16 -0.50 -12.06
CA ALA A 152 16.31 -0.22 -13.21
C ALA A 152 15.61 -1.49 -13.71
N TYR A 153 16.30 -2.64 -13.72
CA TYR A 153 15.67 -3.94 -14.00
C TYR A 153 14.55 -4.27 -13.01
N ALA A 154 14.78 -4.05 -11.70
CA ALA A 154 13.77 -4.28 -10.68
C ALA A 154 12.54 -3.38 -10.84
N ASN A 155 12.73 -2.10 -11.16
CA ASN A 155 11.63 -1.16 -11.40
C ASN A 155 10.91 -1.43 -12.73
N LEU A 156 11.61 -1.89 -13.77
CA LEU A 156 10.98 -2.37 -15.00
C LEU A 156 10.09 -3.59 -14.70
N GLY A 157 10.60 -4.55 -13.94
CA GLY A 157 9.83 -5.71 -13.50
C GLY A 157 8.60 -5.32 -12.67
N ALA A 158 8.73 -4.34 -11.77
CA ALA A 158 7.61 -3.81 -10.99
C ALA A 158 6.54 -3.13 -11.87
N ALA A 159 6.94 -2.30 -12.82
CA ALA A 159 6.00 -1.65 -13.76
C ALA A 159 5.27 -2.67 -14.63
N LEU A 160 5.95 -3.73 -15.06
CA LEU A 160 5.35 -4.84 -15.82
C LEU A 160 4.41 -5.69 -14.97
N LEU A 161 4.73 -5.92 -13.69
CA LEU A 161 3.85 -6.58 -12.72
C LEU A 161 2.54 -5.79 -12.53
N GLU A 162 2.63 -4.47 -12.29
CA GLU A 162 1.47 -3.59 -12.18
C GLU A 162 0.65 -3.58 -13.48
N GLY A 163 1.30 -3.66 -14.63
CA GLY A 163 0.67 -3.83 -15.95
C GLY A 163 0.20 -5.27 -16.25
N SER A 164 0.24 -6.18 -15.27
CA SER A 164 -0.17 -7.59 -15.38
C SER A 164 0.62 -8.42 -16.41
N ASN A 165 1.80 -7.97 -16.81
CA ASN A 165 2.71 -8.71 -17.68
C ASN A 165 3.66 -9.59 -16.83
N PHE A 166 3.10 -10.58 -16.18
CA PHE A 166 3.82 -11.40 -15.18
C PHE A 166 5.03 -12.14 -15.73
N GLN A 167 4.97 -12.62 -16.98
CA GLN A 167 6.08 -13.36 -17.58
C GLN A 167 7.31 -12.46 -17.75
N ARG A 168 7.14 -11.31 -18.39
CA ARG A 168 8.24 -10.36 -18.58
C ARG A 168 8.73 -9.76 -17.26
N ALA A 169 7.82 -9.52 -16.33
CA ALA A 169 8.17 -9.05 -14.99
C ALA A 169 9.14 -10.02 -14.32
N GLU A 170 8.85 -11.34 -14.36
CA GLU A 170 9.71 -12.37 -13.80
C GLU A 170 11.11 -12.36 -14.42
N GLU A 171 11.22 -12.30 -15.76
CA GLU A 171 12.49 -12.27 -16.48
C GLU A 171 13.38 -11.09 -16.04
N TYR A 172 12.81 -9.89 -15.97
CA TYR A 172 13.56 -8.69 -15.57
C TYR A 172 13.92 -8.69 -14.07
N LEU A 173 13.03 -9.21 -13.21
CA LEU A 173 13.31 -9.32 -11.76
C LEU A 173 14.40 -10.35 -11.49
N GLN A 174 14.40 -11.48 -12.19
CA GLN A 174 15.50 -12.46 -12.11
C GLN A 174 16.83 -11.85 -12.59
N ARG A 175 16.79 -11.03 -13.65
CA ARG A 175 17.98 -10.31 -14.10
C ARG A 175 18.49 -9.30 -13.07
N ALA A 176 17.58 -8.57 -12.42
CA ALA A 176 17.94 -7.66 -11.32
C ALA A 176 18.66 -8.41 -10.18
N ILE A 177 18.13 -9.57 -9.78
CA ILE A 177 18.72 -10.42 -8.72
C ILE A 177 20.09 -11.00 -9.15
N GLN A 178 20.26 -11.35 -10.42
CA GLN A 178 21.57 -11.81 -10.94
C GLN A 178 22.62 -10.69 -10.87
N LEU A 179 22.22 -9.45 -11.13
CA LEU A 179 23.11 -8.29 -11.09
C LEU A 179 23.41 -7.84 -9.66
N ASP A 180 22.37 -7.84 -8.81
CA ASP A 180 22.49 -7.51 -7.39
C ASP A 180 21.61 -8.45 -6.55
N PRO A 181 22.19 -9.55 -6.03
CA PRO A 181 21.47 -10.49 -5.16
C PRO A 181 20.98 -9.90 -3.84
N SER A 182 21.50 -8.74 -3.43
CA SER A 182 21.14 -8.08 -2.18
C SER A 182 19.94 -7.12 -2.33
N LEU A 183 19.39 -6.98 -3.53
CA LEU A 183 18.28 -6.08 -3.81
C LEU A 183 16.94 -6.66 -3.32
N GLY A 184 16.59 -6.40 -2.05
CA GLY A 184 15.36 -6.90 -1.42
C GLY A 184 14.09 -6.54 -2.19
N LEU A 185 14.05 -5.37 -2.84
CA LEU A 185 12.94 -4.97 -3.73
C LEU A 185 12.72 -5.94 -4.89
N ALA A 186 13.79 -6.45 -5.50
CA ALA A 186 13.67 -7.40 -6.62
C ALA A 186 13.09 -8.74 -6.14
N HIS A 187 13.54 -9.24 -4.98
CA HIS A 187 12.98 -10.44 -4.36
C HIS A 187 11.52 -10.26 -3.97
N TYR A 188 11.14 -9.11 -3.40
CA TYR A 188 9.75 -8.81 -3.07
C TYR A 188 8.85 -8.83 -4.31
N ASN A 189 9.21 -8.08 -5.36
CA ASN A 189 8.42 -8.04 -6.59
C ASN A 189 8.37 -9.41 -7.30
N LEU A 190 9.45 -10.20 -7.24
CA LEU A 190 9.46 -11.57 -7.74
C LEU A 190 8.47 -12.44 -6.97
N GLY A 191 8.44 -12.33 -5.64
CA GLY A 191 7.45 -13.01 -4.79
C GLY A 191 6.01 -12.66 -5.17
N LEU A 192 5.72 -11.39 -5.46
CA LEU A 192 4.40 -10.96 -5.95
C LEU A 192 4.05 -11.61 -7.31
N VAL A 193 4.98 -11.58 -8.27
CA VAL A 193 4.77 -12.23 -9.58
C VAL A 193 4.46 -13.72 -9.41
N GLN A 194 5.24 -14.42 -8.59
CA GLN A 194 5.08 -15.85 -8.31
C GLN A 194 3.73 -16.13 -7.61
N GLN A 195 3.32 -15.27 -6.67
CA GLN A 195 2.02 -15.36 -6.01
C GLN A 195 0.87 -15.22 -7.02
N TYR A 196 0.90 -14.22 -7.91
CA TYR A 196 -0.10 -14.05 -8.97
C TYR A 196 -0.15 -15.23 -9.95
N ARG A 197 0.99 -15.86 -10.21
CA ARG A 197 1.08 -17.08 -11.04
C ARG A 197 0.73 -18.38 -10.30
N GLY A 198 0.39 -18.31 -9.02
CA GLY A 198 0.05 -19.46 -8.18
C GLY A 198 1.25 -20.34 -7.79
N GLN A 199 2.47 -19.84 -7.96
CA GLN A 199 3.73 -20.51 -7.63
C GLN A 199 4.05 -20.29 -6.13
N ARG A 200 3.25 -20.87 -5.25
CA ARG A 200 3.24 -20.54 -3.81
C ARG A 200 4.57 -20.75 -3.12
N ASP A 201 5.22 -21.88 -3.33
CA ASP A 201 6.48 -22.21 -2.65
C ASP A 201 7.62 -21.29 -3.11
N ALA A 202 7.65 -20.94 -4.39
CA ALA A 202 8.59 -19.96 -4.91
C ALA A 202 8.34 -18.56 -4.33
N ALA A 203 7.07 -18.15 -4.23
CA ALA A 203 6.69 -16.87 -3.62
C ALA A 203 7.10 -16.78 -2.14
N ILE A 204 6.90 -17.87 -1.37
CA ILE A 204 7.35 -17.96 0.03
C ILE A 204 8.87 -17.72 0.11
N ALA A 205 9.66 -18.44 -0.71
CA ALA A 205 11.11 -18.28 -0.72
C ALA A 205 11.54 -16.86 -1.09
N SER A 206 10.90 -16.26 -2.10
CA SER A 206 11.19 -14.88 -2.51
C SER A 206 10.83 -13.86 -1.44
N PHE A 207 9.69 -13.98 -0.75
CA PHE A 207 9.34 -13.10 0.35
C PHE A 207 10.27 -13.27 1.56
N GLN A 208 10.69 -14.51 1.88
CA GLN A 208 11.68 -14.74 2.94
C GLN A 208 13.02 -14.07 2.64
N GLN A 209 13.49 -14.12 1.40
CA GLN A 209 14.69 -13.38 0.98
C GLN A 209 14.47 -11.86 1.09
N ALA A 210 13.32 -11.35 0.67
CA ALA A 210 12.99 -9.94 0.81
C ALA A 210 12.99 -9.47 2.27
N ILE A 211 12.45 -10.27 3.20
CA ILE A 211 12.46 -10.00 4.65
C ILE A 211 13.90 -9.95 5.17
N ALA A 212 14.74 -10.92 4.78
CA ALA A 212 16.13 -10.98 5.23
C ALA A 212 16.96 -9.77 4.74
N LEU A 213 16.72 -9.33 3.50
CA LEU A 213 17.46 -8.24 2.86
C LEU A 213 16.88 -6.85 3.20
N SER A 214 15.60 -6.76 3.55
CA SER A 214 14.89 -5.53 3.87
C SER A 214 14.06 -5.70 5.16
N PRO A 215 14.70 -5.83 6.34
CA PRO A 215 14.00 -6.17 7.58
C PRO A 215 13.04 -5.10 8.08
N ASN A 216 13.14 -3.88 7.56
CA ASN A 216 12.26 -2.75 7.91
C ASN A 216 11.08 -2.57 6.94
N ALA A 217 10.91 -3.47 5.96
CA ALA A 217 9.78 -3.47 5.04
C ALA A 217 8.68 -4.41 5.55
N PRO A 218 7.47 -3.90 5.86
CA PRO A 218 6.39 -4.73 6.40
C PRO A 218 5.68 -5.58 5.33
N GLU A 219 5.71 -5.15 4.06
CA GLU A 219 4.93 -5.74 2.97
C GLU A 219 5.30 -7.20 2.67
N PRO A 220 6.60 -7.62 2.64
CA PRO A 220 6.94 -9.01 2.40
C PRO A 220 6.40 -9.95 3.48
N SER A 221 6.45 -9.53 4.75
CA SER A 221 5.87 -10.30 5.87
C SER A 221 4.35 -10.40 5.76
N TYR A 222 3.68 -9.31 5.36
CA TYR A 222 2.24 -9.32 5.13
C TYR A 222 1.83 -10.29 4.02
N HIS A 223 2.49 -10.26 2.86
CA HIS A 223 2.19 -11.18 1.74
C HIS A 223 2.51 -12.64 2.08
N LEU A 224 3.59 -12.87 2.82
CA LEU A 224 3.91 -14.20 3.35
C LEU A 224 2.80 -14.71 4.26
N GLY A 225 2.29 -13.87 5.15
CA GLY A 225 1.14 -14.16 6.00
C GLY A 225 -0.12 -14.52 5.22
N GLN A 226 -0.39 -13.80 4.11
CA GLN A 226 -1.53 -14.11 3.22
C GLN A 226 -1.40 -15.49 2.57
N ILE A 227 -0.20 -15.89 2.13
CA ILE A 227 0.02 -17.23 1.55
C ILE A 227 -0.21 -18.30 2.62
N TYR A 228 0.32 -18.14 3.83
CA TYR A 228 0.10 -19.08 4.92
C TYR A 228 -1.36 -19.17 5.33
N LEU A 229 -2.09 -18.04 5.34
CA LEU A 229 -3.54 -18.03 5.62
C LEU A 229 -4.32 -18.83 4.56
N GLN A 230 -3.98 -18.68 3.27
CA GLN A 230 -4.58 -19.47 2.18
C GLN A 230 -4.29 -20.97 2.30
N GLN A 231 -3.16 -21.35 2.90
CA GLN A 231 -2.80 -22.74 3.20
C GLN A 231 -3.39 -23.24 4.52
N ASN A 232 -4.18 -22.44 5.22
CA ASN A 232 -4.71 -22.71 6.57
C ASN A 232 -3.62 -22.96 7.63
N LEU A 233 -2.41 -22.42 7.40
CA LEU A 233 -1.30 -22.45 8.35
C LEU A 233 -1.40 -21.25 9.30
N LEU A 234 -2.39 -21.30 10.19
CA LEU A 234 -2.82 -20.14 10.98
C LEU A 234 -1.72 -19.60 11.91
N ASP A 235 -0.84 -20.47 12.46
CA ASP A 235 0.26 -20.03 13.32
C ASP A 235 1.34 -19.27 12.55
N ASN A 236 1.71 -19.79 11.37
CA ASN A 236 2.67 -19.15 10.48
C ASN A 236 2.12 -17.80 9.97
N ALA A 237 0.83 -17.77 9.60
CA ALA A 237 0.16 -16.55 9.15
C ALA A 237 0.13 -15.48 10.26
N ALA A 238 -0.26 -15.86 11.49
CA ALA A 238 -0.28 -14.93 12.61
C ALA A 238 1.11 -14.36 12.89
N THR A 239 2.15 -15.19 12.91
CA THR A 239 3.53 -14.76 13.11
C THR A 239 3.97 -13.77 12.03
N ALA A 240 3.67 -14.05 10.76
CA ALA A 240 4.04 -13.17 9.66
C ALA A 240 3.29 -11.82 9.71
N PHE A 241 1.99 -11.81 10.03
CA PHE A 241 1.26 -10.56 10.23
C PHE A 241 1.77 -9.77 11.45
N GLN A 242 2.11 -10.44 12.55
CA GLN A 242 2.72 -9.79 13.71
C GLN A 242 4.07 -9.15 13.36
N GLN A 243 4.90 -9.78 12.52
CA GLN A 243 6.14 -9.17 12.03
C GLN A 243 5.86 -7.91 11.22
N ALA A 244 4.88 -7.94 10.30
CA ALA A 244 4.48 -6.76 9.54
C ALA A 244 4.00 -5.62 10.45
N ILE A 245 3.18 -5.93 11.47
CA ILE A 245 2.65 -4.99 12.46
C ILE A 245 3.78 -4.43 13.35
N ALA A 246 4.75 -5.25 13.73
CA ALA A 246 5.89 -4.79 14.54
C ALA A 246 6.74 -3.75 13.79
N ILE A 247 6.85 -3.87 12.47
CA ILE A 247 7.55 -2.91 11.61
C ILE A 247 6.68 -1.66 11.38
N ASN A 248 5.41 -1.87 11.02
CA ASN A 248 4.45 -0.79 10.81
C ASN A 248 3.17 -1.04 11.64
N PRO A 249 3.06 -0.45 12.84
CA PRO A 249 1.85 -0.57 13.66
C PRO A 249 0.58 -0.01 13.00
N ASN A 250 0.72 0.90 12.06
CA ASN A 250 -0.38 1.49 11.29
C ASN A 250 -0.61 0.76 9.95
N TYR A 251 -0.59 -0.58 9.96
CA TYR A 251 -0.86 -1.40 8.78
C TYR A 251 -2.25 -2.06 8.90
N PRO A 252 -3.32 -1.42 8.42
CA PRO A 252 -4.70 -1.86 8.70
C PRO A 252 -5.01 -3.24 8.16
N GLU A 253 -4.46 -3.63 6.99
CA GLU A 253 -4.69 -4.95 6.40
C GLU A 253 -4.04 -6.07 7.21
N ALA A 254 -2.86 -5.83 7.78
CA ALA A 254 -2.17 -6.80 8.64
C ALA A 254 -2.89 -6.98 9.99
N GLN A 255 -3.34 -5.86 10.61
CA GLN A 255 -4.15 -5.87 11.82
C GLN A 255 -5.47 -6.62 11.62
N TYR A 256 -6.19 -6.31 10.52
CA TYR A 256 -7.41 -7.01 10.16
C TYR A 256 -7.19 -8.51 9.96
N SER A 257 -6.13 -8.89 9.24
CA SER A 257 -5.81 -10.30 8.98
C SER A 257 -5.50 -11.06 10.27
N LEU A 258 -4.73 -10.45 11.19
CA LEU A 258 -4.49 -10.99 12.52
C LEU A 258 -5.80 -11.14 13.30
N GLY A 259 -6.66 -10.12 13.31
CA GLY A 259 -7.98 -10.16 13.92
C GLY A 259 -8.85 -11.31 13.42
N THR A 260 -8.79 -11.57 12.11
CA THR A 260 -9.53 -12.69 11.48
C THR A 260 -9.02 -14.04 11.99
N ILE A 261 -7.72 -14.23 12.15
CA ILE A 261 -7.13 -15.45 12.72
C ILE A 261 -7.55 -15.63 14.18
N LEU A 262 -7.47 -14.56 14.98
CA LEU A 262 -7.87 -14.59 16.39
C LEU A 262 -9.37 -14.92 16.56
N TYR A 263 -10.21 -14.35 15.70
CA TYR A 263 -11.63 -14.68 15.63
C TYR A 263 -11.87 -16.18 15.34
N GLN A 264 -11.18 -16.74 14.35
CA GLN A 264 -11.25 -18.17 14.03
C GLN A 264 -10.80 -19.07 15.18
N ARG A 265 -9.86 -18.60 16.01
CA ARG A 265 -9.39 -19.28 17.22
C ARG A 265 -10.29 -19.08 18.44
N ASN A 266 -11.43 -18.39 18.26
CA ASN A 266 -12.34 -18.02 19.35
C ASN A 266 -11.72 -17.07 20.39
N ASP A 267 -10.60 -16.42 20.09
CA ASP A 267 -10.06 -15.31 20.89
C ASP A 267 -10.78 -14.00 20.51
N MET A 268 -11.97 -13.83 21.09
CA MET A 268 -12.84 -12.69 20.77
C MET A 268 -12.25 -11.37 21.25
N THR A 269 -11.53 -11.37 22.36
CA THR A 269 -10.90 -10.17 22.93
C THR A 269 -9.74 -9.71 22.04
N GLY A 270 -8.85 -10.62 21.68
CA GLY A 270 -7.73 -10.33 20.79
C GLY A 270 -8.21 -9.91 19.38
N ALA A 271 -9.25 -10.59 18.86
CA ALA A 271 -9.83 -10.25 17.56
C ALA A 271 -10.39 -8.83 17.55
N LEU A 272 -11.17 -8.47 18.59
CA LEU A 272 -11.78 -7.14 18.69
C LEU A 272 -10.72 -6.04 18.79
N GLU A 273 -9.64 -6.29 19.55
CA GLU A 273 -8.52 -5.36 19.67
C GLU A 273 -7.78 -5.17 18.34
N ALA A 274 -7.51 -6.25 17.60
CA ALA A 274 -6.87 -6.18 16.30
C ALA A 274 -7.74 -5.47 15.26
N PHE A 275 -9.06 -5.72 15.24
CA PHE A 275 -9.98 -4.98 14.37
C PHE A 275 -10.07 -3.50 14.75
N ARG A 276 -10.02 -3.17 16.05
CA ARG A 276 -9.96 -1.80 16.53
C ARG A 276 -8.72 -1.08 16.01
N GLN A 277 -7.54 -1.69 16.18
CA GLN A 277 -6.27 -1.14 15.69
C GLN A 277 -6.27 -0.96 14.16
N SER A 278 -6.87 -1.91 13.43
CA SER A 278 -7.07 -1.77 11.97
C SER A 278 -7.93 -0.54 11.62
N ALA A 279 -9.02 -0.32 12.34
CA ALA A 279 -9.89 0.84 12.13
C ALA A 279 -9.25 2.17 12.56
N GLU A 280 -8.40 2.16 13.58
CA GLU A 280 -7.61 3.34 14.00
C GLU A 280 -6.53 3.69 12.98
N ALA A 281 -5.84 2.67 12.43
CA ALA A 281 -4.84 2.85 11.37
C ALA A 281 -5.44 3.40 10.08
N ASN A 282 -6.67 2.99 9.74
CA ASN A 282 -7.42 3.52 8.60
C ASN A 282 -8.92 3.53 8.89
N THR A 283 -9.47 4.70 9.22
CA THR A 283 -10.89 4.88 9.51
C THR A 283 -11.81 4.61 8.31
N ASN A 284 -11.26 4.57 7.08
CA ASN A 284 -11.99 4.26 5.86
C ASN A 284 -11.83 2.79 5.42
N TYR A 285 -11.35 1.91 6.31
CA TYR A 285 -11.16 0.48 6.02
C TYR A 285 -12.37 -0.34 6.51
N PRO A 286 -13.36 -0.65 5.64
CA PRO A 286 -14.65 -1.22 6.05
C PRO A 286 -14.52 -2.60 6.66
N ASN A 287 -13.51 -3.39 6.24
CA ASN A 287 -13.30 -4.75 6.74
C ASN A 287 -13.09 -4.78 8.27
N ALA A 288 -12.42 -3.77 8.83
CA ALA A 288 -12.19 -3.67 10.27
C ALA A 288 -13.51 -3.56 11.06
N TYR A 289 -14.43 -2.72 10.61
CA TYR A 289 -15.75 -2.57 11.23
C TYR A 289 -16.61 -3.83 11.03
N TYR A 290 -16.51 -4.43 9.84
CA TYR A 290 -17.21 -5.68 9.55
C TYR A 290 -16.74 -6.82 10.48
N GLY A 291 -15.42 -6.97 10.65
CA GLY A 291 -14.82 -7.96 11.55
C GLY A 291 -15.22 -7.73 13.01
N ALA A 292 -15.16 -6.50 13.50
CA ALA A 292 -15.62 -6.13 14.84
C ALA A 292 -17.12 -6.45 15.03
N GLY A 293 -17.93 -6.19 14.01
CA GLY A 293 -19.36 -6.51 14.02
C GLY A 293 -19.64 -8.00 14.18
N LEU A 294 -18.87 -8.86 13.55
CA LEU A 294 -18.99 -10.31 13.72
C LEU A 294 -18.67 -10.74 15.16
N VAL A 295 -17.63 -10.15 15.78
CA VAL A 295 -17.31 -10.42 17.19
C VAL A 295 -18.44 -9.99 18.11
N PHE A 296 -18.95 -8.76 17.96
CA PHE A 296 -20.05 -8.24 18.77
C PHE A 296 -21.32 -9.08 18.61
N LEU A 297 -21.62 -9.53 17.38
CA LEU A 297 -22.79 -10.38 17.12
C LEU A 297 -22.66 -11.73 17.81
N GLN A 298 -21.48 -12.34 17.79
CA GLN A 298 -21.21 -13.62 18.47
C GLN A 298 -21.29 -13.49 19.99
N GLN A 299 -20.96 -12.32 20.55
CA GLN A 299 -21.06 -12.02 21.97
C GLN A 299 -22.45 -11.53 22.40
N ALA A 300 -23.44 -11.54 21.48
CA ALA A 300 -24.78 -10.99 21.68
C ALA A 300 -24.79 -9.49 22.07
N GLN A 301 -23.72 -8.76 21.74
CA GLN A 301 -23.63 -7.31 21.91
C GLN A 301 -24.29 -6.59 20.72
N TYR A 302 -25.60 -6.76 20.62
CA TYR A 302 -26.36 -6.39 19.42
C TYR A 302 -26.33 -4.88 19.10
N THR A 303 -26.29 -4.03 20.13
CA THR A 303 -26.22 -2.56 19.94
C THR A 303 -24.91 -2.17 19.26
N ASP A 304 -23.79 -2.72 19.71
CA ASP A 304 -22.47 -2.43 19.13
C ASP A 304 -22.33 -3.04 17.73
N ALA A 305 -22.83 -4.29 17.57
CA ALA A 305 -22.88 -4.94 16.26
C ALA A 305 -23.65 -4.11 15.23
N GLN A 306 -24.86 -3.63 15.59
CA GLN A 306 -25.68 -2.77 14.72
C GLN A 306 -24.91 -1.52 14.27
N GLN A 307 -24.18 -0.86 15.18
CA GLN A 307 -23.45 0.37 14.88
C GLN A 307 -22.29 0.11 13.92
N VAL A 308 -21.43 -0.86 14.21
CA VAL A 308 -20.25 -1.11 13.37
C VAL A 308 -20.61 -1.65 11.99
N PHE A 309 -21.69 -2.47 11.88
CA PHE A 309 -22.20 -2.89 10.56
C PHE A 309 -22.80 -1.73 9.76
N PHE A 310 -23.40 -0.74 10.41
CA PHE A 310 -23.83 0.49 9.75
C PHE A 310 -22.65 1.21 9.10
N TYR A 311 -21.53 1.41 9.84
CA TYR A 311 -20.32 2.02 9.30
C TYR A 311 -19.70 1.18 8.17
N ALA A 312 -19.56 -0.14 8.38
CA ALA A 312 -19.03 -1.03 7.36
C ALA A 312 -19.83 -0.94 6.05
N ARG A 313 -21.17 -0.97 6.13
CA ARG A 313 -22.08 -0.83 4.99
C ARG A 313 -21.81 0.46 4.21
N ASP A 314 -21.78 1.59 4.92
CA ASP A 314 -21.66 2.89 4.28
C ASP A 314 -20.27 3.07 3.64
N LEU A 315 -19.22 2.58 4.28
CA LEU A 315 -17.88 2.58 3.72
C LEU A 315 -17.75 1.66 2.50
N PHE A 316 -18.32 0.43 2.55
CA PHE A 316 -18.35 -0.46 1.39
C PHE A 316 -19.08 0.17 0.21
N ARG A 317 -20.23 0.84 0.47
CA ARG A 317 -21.00 1.53 -0.56
C ARG A 317 -20.23 2.70 -1.15
N ALA A 318 -19.58 3.50 -0.31
CA ALA A 318 -18.73 4.60 -0.77
C ALA A 318 -17.56 4.14 -1.65
N GLN A 319 -17.09 2.89 -1.47
CA GLN A 319 -16.07 2.24 -2.28
C GLN A 319 -16.63 1.48 -3.49
N GLY A 320 -17.94 1.56 -3.75
CA GLY A 320 -18.60 0.86 -4.87
C GLY A 320 -18.77 -0.64 -4.66
N ASN A 321 -18.56 -1.16 -3.44
CA ASN A 321 -18.69 -2.58 -3.12
C ASN A 321 -20.08 -2.91 -2.57
N GLU A 322 -21.08 -2.90 -3.45
CA GLU A 322 -22.48 -3.11 -3.08
C GLU A 322 -22.75 -4.50 -2.50
N ALA A 323 -22.01 -5.52 -2.90
CA ALA A 323 -22.16 -6.88 -2.37
C ALA A 323 -21.86 -6.93 -0.86
N TRP A 324 -20.73 -6.35 -0.44
CA TRP A 324 -20.34 -6.27 0.97
C TRP A 324 -21.18 -5.26 1.75
N ALA A 325 -21.62 -4.16 1.11
CA ALA A 325 -22.58 -3.24 1.73
C ALA A 325 -23.90 -3.93 2.06
N THR A 326 -24.45 -4.72 1.11
CA THR A 326 -25.66 -5.51 1.31
C THR A 326 -25.46 -6.55 2.42
N ARG A 327 -24.32 -7.24 2.44
CA ARG A 327 -24.01 -8.21 3.49
C ARG A 327 -23.94 -7.58 4.87
N SER A 328 -23.30 -6.42 4.97
CA SER A 328 -23.22 -5.64 6.22
C SER A 328 -24.61 -5.21 6.70
N GLU A 329 -25.50 -4.79 5.78
CA GLU A 329 -26.87 -4.43 6.12
C GLU A 329 -27.68 -5.65 6.62
N GLN A 330 -27.53 -6.82 6.00
CA GLN A 330 -28.18 -8.05 6.47
C GLN A 330 -27.78 -8.39 7.91
N LEU A 331 -26.48 -8.32 8.23
CA LEU A 331 -25.99 -8.58 9.59
C LEU A 331 -26.43 -7.49 10.57
N ARG A 332 -26.53 -6.24 10.12
CA ARG A 332 -27.10 -5.16 10.91
C ARG A 332 -28.56 -5.44 11.28
N GLN A 333 -29.38 -5.91 10.33
CA GLN A 333 -30.78 -6.30 10.60
C GLN A 333 -30.86 -7.49 11.54
N GLN A 334 -29.94 -8.45 11.43
CA GLN A 334 -29.87 -9.58 12.39
C GLN A 334 -29.57 -9.06 13.81
N ALA A 335 -28.68 -8.08 13.96
CA ALA A 335 -28.41 -7.47 15.26
C ALA A 335 -29.63 -6.72 15.81
N ILE A 336 -30.39 -6.00 14.98
CA ILE A 336 -31.63 -5.34 15.38
C ILE A 336 -32.69 -6.36 15.86
N ALA A 337 -32.86 -7.48 15.13
CA ALA A 337 -33.77 -8.55 15.54
C ALA A 337 -33.33 -9.17 16.87
N GLY A 338 -32.02 -9.32 17.12
CA GLY A 338 -31.51 -9.76 18.42
C GLY A 338 -31.83 -8.82 19.57
N LEU A 339 -31.88 -7.50 19.34
CA LEU A 339 -32.33 -6.52 20.36
C LEU A 339 -33.80 -6.62 20.70
N SER A 340 -34.62 -7.04 19.76
CA SER A 340 -36.09 -7.15 19.96
C SER A 340 -36.50 -8.42 20.71
N ASN A 341 -35.59 -9.42 20.76
CA ASN A 341 -35.86 -10.73 21.36
C ASN A 341 -35.26 -10.89 22.77
N ASN A 342 -34.52 -9.88 23.25
CA ASN A 342 -33.95 -9.77 24.58
C ASN A 342 -34.63 -8.64 25.39
#